data_9daad38a5017cb35bb7e5eaab5bc51d4
#
_entry.id   9daad38a5017cb35bb7e5eaab5bc51d4
#
_cell.length_a   1.000
_cell.length_b   1.000
_cell.length_c   1.000
_cell.angle_alpha   90.00
_cell.angle_beta   90.00
_cell.angle_gamma   90.00
#
_symmetry.space_group_name_H-M   'P 1'
#
loop_
_entity.id
_entity.type
_entity.pdbx_description
1 polymer ?
#
loop_
_entity_poly.entity_id
_entity_poly.type
_entity_poly.pdbx_seq_one_letter_code
_entity_poly.pdbx_strand_id
1 'polypeptide(L)'
;MKIIVQKFGGTSVASPHTRELVVNKVKEAIGNGYSPVVVVSAMGRKGDPFATDTLINMLKSVNPSPEDHEMDLLMACGEIISSAVMAATLQEAGLKSKALTGGQAGMITDNEYGNAKIRKVEPDHLLQLIEQGIIPVICGFQGVTEDHKNITTLGRGGSDTSAAAFGVALKADKVEIYTDVDGVMTADPRVSKRCQDYQTNFLR
;
A
#
# COMPACT_ATOMS: atom_id res chain seq x y z
N MET A 1 7.98 -21.20 -4.61
CA MET A 1 8.44 -19.87 -4.14
C MET A 1 7.51 -19.46 -3.04
N LYS A 2 8.04 -19.07 -1.88
CA LYS A 2 7.21 -18.58 -0.75
C LYS A 2 7.07 -17.06 -0.86
N ILE A 3 5.86 -16.57 -1.03
CA ILE A 3 5.60 -15.14 -1.20
C ILE A 3 5.04 -14.57 0.11
N ILE A 4 5.53 -13.38 0.49
CA ILE A 4 4.95 -12.60 1.58
C ILE A 4 4.60 -11.20 1.08
N VAL A 5 3.39 -10.74 1.38
CA VAL A 5 2.98 -9.36 1.14
C VAL A 5 3.12 -8.58 2.44
N GLN A 6 3.91 -7.52 2.42
CA GLN A 6 4.17 -6.66 3.58
C GLN A 6 3.65 -5.25 3.31
N LYS A 7 2.61 -4.84 4.04
CA LYS A 7 2.04 -3.49 3.93
C LYS A 7 2.61 -2.59 5.03
N PHE A 8 3.06 -1.40 4.62
CA PHE A 8 3.56 -0.39 5.54
C PHE A 8 2.70 0.88 5.47
N GLY A 9 2.22 1.32 6.63
CA GLY A 9 1.43 2.54 6.76
C GLY A 9 2.24 3.82 6.52
N GLY A 10 1.56 4.95 6.35
CA GLY A 10 2.20 6.23 6.03
C GLY A 10 3.27 6.67 7.01
N THR A 11 3.07 6.43 8.31
CA THR A 11 4.06 6.73 9.35
C THR A 11 5.30 5.86 9.28
N SER A 12 5.16 4.61 8.82
CA SER A 12 6.28 3.67 8.65
C SER A 12 7.23 4.06 7.52
N VAL A 13 6.77 4.87 6.56
CA VAL A 13 7.56 5.31 5.40
C VAL A 13 7.91 6.82 5.41
N ALA A 14 7.48 7.56 6.45
CA ALA A 14 7.55 9.01 6.52
C ALA A 14 8.98 9.55 6.63
N SER A 15 9.85 8.93 7.42
CA SER A 15 11.18 9.42 7.71
C SER A 15 12.27 8.45 7.26
N PRO A 16 13.53 8.91 7.08
CA PRO A 16 14.64 8.01 6.80
C PRO A 16 14.78 6.90 7.85
N HIS A 17 14.64 7.23 9.14
CA HIS A 17 14.74 6.28 10.24
C HIS A 17 13.65 5.19 10.16
N THR A 18 12.38 5.58 9.95
CA THR A 18 11.29 4.60 9.85
C THR A 18 11.41 3.73 8.60
N ARG A 19 11.89 4.27 7.48
CA ARG A 19 12.16 3.48 6.27
C ARG A 19 13.30 2.46 6.46
N GLU A 20 14.30 2.77 7.28
CA GLU A 20 15.33 1.79 7.65
C GLU A 20 14.73 0.59 8.41
N LEU A 21 13.74 0.82 9.29
CA LEU A 21 13.00 -0.28 9.94
C LEU A 21 12.23 -1.13 8.93
N VAL A 22 11.65 -0.51 7.90
CA VAL A 22 11.02 -1.25 6.79
C VAL A 22 12.04 -2.11 6.06
N VAL A 23 13.22 -1.57 5.73
CA VAL A 23 14.31 -2.35 5.11
C VAL A 23 14.67 -3.58 5.94
N ASN A 24 14.76 -3.43 7.26
CA ASN A 24 15.08 -4.53 8.17
C ASN A 24 13.99 -5.61 8.14
N LYS A 25 12.71 -5.24 8.09
CA LYS A 25 11.59 -6.20 7.95
C LYS A 25 11.61 -6.94 6.62
N VAL A 26 11.93 -6.26 5.54
CA VAL A 26 12.09 -6.88 4.22
C VAL A 26 13.28 -7.84 4.21
N LYS A 27 14.42 -7.46 4.78
CA LYS A 27 15.60 -8.34 4.93
C LYS A 27 15.32 -9.56 5.81
N GLU A 28 14.57 -9.38 6.89
CA GLU A 28 14.12 -10.49 7.76
C GLU A 28 13.26 -11.48 6.98
N ALA A 29 12.31 -11.01 6.19
CA ALA A 29 11.48 -11.86 5.33
C ALA A 29 12.33 -12.67 4.32
N ILE A 30 13.29 -12.03 3.66
CA ILE A 30 14.23 -12.70 2.76
C ILE A 30 15.06 -13.74 3.50
N GLY A 31 15.60 -13.40 4.67
CA GLY A 31 16.36 -14.34 5.52
C GLY A 31 15.55 -15.58 5.95
N ASN A 32 14.24 -15.43 6.06
CA ASN A 32 13.30 -16.52 6.34
C ASN A 32 12.84 -17.28 5.08
N GLY A 33 13.45 -17.00 3.91
CA GLY A 33 13.20 -17.70 2.65
C GLY A 33 11.95 -17.25 1.90
N TYR A 34 11.41 -16.05 2.21
CA TYR A 34 10.30 -15.44 1.48
C TYR A 34 10.78 -14.53 0.35
N SER A 35 9.93 -14.40 -0.65
CA SER A 35 10.01 -13.36 -1.69
C SER A 35 9.05 -12.24 -1.31
N PRO A 36 9.54 -11.09 -0.81
CA PRO A 36 8.67 -10.01 -0.33
C PRO A 36 8.06 -9.20 -1.48
N VAL A 37 6.81 -8.81 -1.29
CA VAL A 37 6.07 -7.80 -2.05
C VAL A 37 5.68 -6.70 -1.06
N VAL A 38 6.14 -5.50 -1.31
CA VAL A 38 5.92 -4.35 -0.43
C VAL A 38 4.74 -3.53 -0.94
N VAL A 39 3.79 -3.19 -0.06
CA VAL A 39 2.67 -2.28 -0.34
C VAL A 39 2.79 -1.07 0.59
N VAL A 40 2.74 0.14 0.04
CA VAL A 40 2.89 1.38 0.82
C VAL A 40 1.66 2.28 0.73
N SER A 41 1.39 2.99 1.82
CA SER A 41 0.44 4.10 1.86
C SER A 41 1.15 5.43 1.55
N ALA A 42 0.39 6.49 1.31
CA ALA A 42 0.90 7.85 1.22
C ALA A 42 1.74 8.21 2.46
N MET A 43 2.81 8.97 2.25
CA MET A 43 3.83 9.24 3.26
C MET A 43 3.32 10.24 4.31
N GLY A 44 3.45 9.90 5.59
CA GLY A 44 3.15 10.80 6.71
C GLY A 44 1.72 10.71 7.26
N ARG A 45 1.32 11.77 7.96
CA ARG A 45 0.01 11.97 8.60
C ARG A 45 -0.59 13.29 8.14
N LYS A 46 -1.84 13.54 8.52
CA LYS A 46 -2.51 14.82 8.26
C LYS A 46 -1.61 16.01 8.64
N GLY A 47 -1.37 16.88 7.67
CA GLY A 47 -0.48 18.04 7.78
C GLY A 47 0.91 17.84 7.18
N ASP A 48 1.34 16.60 6.96
CA ASP A 48 2.59 16.33 6.25
C ASP A 48 2.45 16.60 4.74
N PRO A 49 3.51 17.01 4.04
CA PRO A 49 3.43 17.49 2.65
C PRO A 49 2.78 16.51 1.65
N PHE A 50 3.00 15.21 1.84
CA PHE A 50 2.57 14.16 0.90
C PHE A 50 1.45 13.29 1.44
N ALA A 51 0.85 13.68 2.58
CA ALA A 51 -0.29 12.97 3.14
C ALA A 51 -1.55 13.20 2.29
N THR A 52 -2.39 12.18 2.17
CA THR A 52 -3.63 12.21 1.38
C THR A 52 -4.51 13.43 1.71
N ASP A 53 -4.68 13.75 3.01
CA ASP A 53 -5.46 14.93 3.43
C ASP A 53 -4.86 16.26 2.92
N THR A 54 -3.53 16.36 2.84
CA THR A 54 -2.84 17.56 2.36
C THR A 54 -3.08 17.73 0.85
N LEU A 55 -3.00 16.64 0.09
CA LEU A 55 -3.28 16.63 -1.35
C LEU A 55 -4.74 16.98 -1.63
N ILE A 56 -5.70 16.41 -0.89
CA ILE A 56 -7.12 16.77 -0.98
C ILE A 56 -7.33 18.26 -0.73
N ASN A 57 -6.74 18.80 0.34
CA ASN A 57 -6.88 20.22 0.68
C ASN A 57 -6.26 21.14 -0.39
N MET A 58 -5.15 20.73 -1.01
CA MET A 58 -4.54 21.46 -2.11
C MET A 58 -5.51 21.62 -3.27
N LEU A 59 -6.16 20.53 -3.71
CA LEU A 59 -7.11 20.59 -4.82
C LEU A 59 -8.35 21.41 -4.46
N LYS A 60 -8.91 21.20 -3.26
CA LYS A 60 -10.08 21.94 -2.77
C LYS A 60 -9.82 23.43 -2.53
N SER A 61 -8.59 23.84 -2.34
CA SER A 61 -8.24 25.28 -2.24
C SER A 61 -8.35 26.00 -3.58
N VAL A 62 -8.23 25.28 -4.70
CA VAL A 62 -8.39 25.80 -6.06
C VAL A 62 -9.85 25.71 -6.51
N ASN A 63 -10.47 24.56 -6.31
CA ASN A 63 -11.88 24.31 -6.60
C ASN A 63 -12.50 23.58 -5.41
N PRO A 64 -13.47 24.18 -4.69
CA PRO A 64 -14.12 23.54 -3.53
C PRO A 64 -14.86 22.23 -3.85
N SER A 65 -15.27 22.04 -5.11
CA SER A 65 -15.96 20.85 -5.61
C SER A 65 -15.30 20.37 -6.89
N PRO A 66 -14.08 19.80 -6.81
CA PRO A 66 -13.41 19.26 -7.98
C PRO A 66 -14.12 17.97 -8.45
N GLU A 67 -13.92 17.61 -9.71
CA GLU A 67 -14.40 16.33 -10.23
C GLU A 67 -13.71 15.17 -9.50
N ASP A 68 -14.42 14.07 -9.32
CA ASP A 68 -13.92 12.92 -8.56
C ASP A 68 -12.70 12.26 -9.23
N HIS A 69 -12.64 12.31 -10.56
CA HIS A 69 -11.48 11.83 -11.33
C HIS A 69 -10.19 12.57 -10.97
N GLU A 70 -10.22 13.91 -10.92
CA GLU A 70 -9.06 14.74 -10.55
C GLU A 70 -8.68 14.53 -9.07
N MET A 71 -9.68 14.26 -8.22
CA MET A 71 -9.46 13.95 -6.81
C MET A 71 -8.69 12.63 -6.67
N ASP A 72 -9.13 11.57 -7.35
CA ASP A 72 -8.48 10.27 -7.33
C ASP A 72 -7.06 10.34 -7.89
N LEU A 73 -6.88 11.05 -9.02
CA LEU A 73 -5.58 11.25 -9.64
C LEU A 73 -4.59 11.93 -8.67
N LEU A 74 -5.03 13.01 -8.00
CA LEU A 74 -4.16 13.73 -7.06
C LEU A 74 -3.89 12.91 -5.80
N MET A 75 -4.91 12.26 -5.21
CA MET A 75 -4.72 11.40 -4.05
C MET A 75 -3.71 10.29 -4.32
N ALA A 76 -3.78 9.65 -5.49
CA ALA A 76 -2.87 8.58 -5.88
C ALA A 76 -1.39 9.01 -5.93
N CYS A 77 -1.11 10.31 -6.13
CA CYS A 77 0.27 10.84 -6.13
C CYS A 77 0.98 10.59 -4.79
N GLY A 78 0.26 10.56 -3.68
CA GLY A 78 0.85 10.30 -2.36
C GLY A 78 1.54 8.93 -2.28
N GLU A 79 0.88 7.89 -2.75
CA GLU A 79 1.42 6.54 -2.81
C GLU A 79 2.50 6.40 -3.90
N ILE A 80 2.38 7.11 -5.02
CA ILE A 80 3.41 7.11 -6.08
C ILE A 80 4.73 7.66 -5.53
N ILE A 81 4.69 8.79 -4.82
CA ILE A 81 5.87 9.35 -4.16
C ILE A 81 6.43 8.35 -3.15
N SER A 82 5.57 7.80 -2.30
CA SER A 82 5.95 6.86 -1.25
C SER A 82 6.61 5.60 -1.82
N SER A 83 6.05 5.01 -2.87
CA SER A 83 6.58 3.79 -3.49
C SER A 83 7.93 4.03 -4.15
N ALA A 84 8.11 5.17 -4.84
CA ALA A 84 9.37 5.53 -5.48
C ALA A 84 10.48 5.74 -4.44
N VAL A 85 10.19 6.49 -3.36
CA VAL A 85 11.14 6.72 -2.27
C VAL A 85 11.49 5.41 -1.55
N MET A 86 10.50 4.55 -1.29
CA MET A 86 10.77 3.27 -0.62
C MET A 86 11.57 2.32 -1.51
N ALA A 87 11.29 2.26 -2.81
CA ALA A 87 12.08 1.48 -3.75
C ALA A 87 13.55 1.96 -3.79
N ALA A 88 13.78 3.28 -3.86
CA ALA A 88 15.11 3.84 -3.79
C ALA A 88 15.84 3.50 -2.46
N THR A 89 15.10 3.51 -1.33
CA THR A 89 15.64 3.12 -0.02
C THR A 89 16.07 1.65 0.01
N LEU A 90 15.28 0.75 -0.58
CA LEU A 90 15.63 -0.66 -0.70
C LEU A 90 16.85 -0.86 -1.60
N GLN A 91 16.95 -0.11 -2.72
CA GLN A 91 18.09 -0.16 -3.63
C GLN A 91 19.38 0.30 -2.96
N GLU A 92 19.33 1.39 -2.19
CA GLU A 92 20.47 1.86 -1.39
C GLU A 92 20.94 0.80 -0.37
N ALA A 93 20.00 0.02 0.16
CA ALA A 93 20.31 -1.10 1.06
C ALA A 93 20.80 -2.39 0.35
N GLY A 94 21.05 -2.33 -0.97
CA GLY A 94 21.56 -3.42 -1.80
C GLY A 94 20.47 -4.42 -2.28
N LEU A 95 19.18 -4.08 -2.16
CA LEU A 95 18.07 -4.92 -2.57
C LEU A 95 17.54 -4.45 -3.93
N LYS A 96 17.41 -5.36 -4.90
CA LYS A 96 16.77 -5.04 -6.19
C LYS A 96 15.28 -4.80 -5.97
N SER A 97 14.79 -3.62 -6.32
CA SER A 97 13.39 -3.26 -6.15
C SER A 97 12.87 -2.39 -7.28
N LYS A 98 11.55 -2.36 -7.46
CA LYS A 98 10.86 -1.57 -8.49
C LYS A 98 9.55 -1.02 -7.95
N ALA A 99 9.39 0.31 -8.05
CA ALA A 99 8.13 0.97 -7.72
C ALA A 99 7.09 0.74 -8.84
N LEU A 100 5.84 0.50 -8.44
CA LEU A 100 4.72 0.24 -9.34
C LEU A 100 3.47 0.96 -8.82
N THR A 101 2.70 1.57 -9.74
CA THR A 101 1.33 1.97 -9.43
C THR A 101 0.44 0.74 -9.20
N GLY A 102 -0.74 0.91 -8.59
CA GLY A 102 -1.69 -0.18 -8.43
C GLY A 102 -2.07 -0.82 -9.76
N GLY A 103 -2.29 -0.01 -10.80
CA GLY A 103 -2.58 -0.49 -12.15
C GLY A 103 -1.42 -1.24 -12.80
N GLN A 104 -0.18 -0.75 -12.67
CA GLN A 104 1.02 -1.47 -13.15
C GLN A 104 1.23 -2.81 -12.43
N ALA A 105 0.77 -2.89 -11.19
CA ALA A 105 0.75 -4.12 -10.40
C ALA A 105 -0.43 -5.05 -10.73
N GLY A 106 -1.31 -4.63 -11.66
CA GLY A 106 -2.43 -5.43 -12.16
C GLY A 106 -3.74 -5.25 -11.40
N MET A 107 -3.88 -4.24 -10.52
CA MET A 107 -5.13 -3.97 -9.81
C MET A 107 -6.13 -3.24 -10.70
N ILE A 108 -7.24 -3.91 -11.03
CA ILE A 108 -8.32 -3.40 -11.86
C ILE A 108 -9.57 -3.21 -11.01
N THR A 109 -10.21 -2.05 -11.16
CA THR A 109 -11.36 -1.61 -10.39
C THR A 109 -12.56 -1.28 -11.29
N ASP A 110 -13.70 -0.99 -10.68
CA ASP A 110 -14.78 -0.26 -11.35
C ASP A 110 -14.47 1.24 -11.42
N ASN A 111 -15.44 2.02 -11.94
CA ASN A 111 -15.31 3.47 -12.20
C ASN A 111 -15.91 4.31 -11.06
N GLU A 112 -16.10 3.73 -9.87
CA GLU A 112 -16.62 4.44 -8.69
C GLU A 112 -15.48 5.22 -8.02
N TYR A 113 -15.16 6.42 -8.55
CA TYR A 113 -14.09 7.26 -8.01
C TYR A 113 -14.26 7.53 -6.51
N GLY A 114 -13.16 7.59 -5.78
CA GLY A 114 -13.13 7.79 -4.33
C GLY A 114 -13.52 6.59 -3.47
N ASN A 115 -14.17 5.56 -4.07
CA ASN A 115 -14.61 4.34 -3.37
C ASN A 115 -14.68 3.14 -4.32
N ALA A 116 -13.71 3.04 -5.22
CA ALA A 116 -13.67 1.99 -6.22
C ALA A 116 -13.57 0.59 -5.62
N LYS A 117 -14.21 -0.37 -6.26
CA LYS A 117 -14.18 -1.78 -5.87
C LYS A 117 -13.24 -2.54 -6.77
N ILE A 118 -12.39 -3.36 -6.17
CA ILE A 118 -11.49 -4.24 -6.92
C ILE A 118 -12.34 -5.27 -7.68
N ARG A 119 -12.19 -5.31 -8.99
CA ARG A 119 -12.84 -6.29 -9.88
C ARG A 119 -11.97 -7.51 -10.06
N LYS A 120 -10.67 -7.31 -10.29
CA LYS A 120 -9.68 -8.37 -10.40
C LYS A 120 -8.28 -7.84 -10.12
N VAL A 121 -7.35 -8.75 -9.86
CA VAL A 121 -5.92 -8.47 -9.82
C VAL A 121 -5.24 -9.43 -10.79
N GLU A 122 -4.46 -8.89 -11.73
CA GLU A 122 -3.66 -9.65 -12.70
C GLU A 122 -2.20 -9.72 -12.22
N PRO A 123 -1.75 -10.85 -11.64
CA PRO A 123 -0.48 -10.91 -10.93
C PRO A 123 0.73 -11.17 -11.82
N ASP A 124 0.56 -11.42 -13.11
CA ASP A 124 1.62 -11.94 -13.99
C ASP A 124 2.88 -11.05 -14.00
N HIS A 125 2.71 -9.74 -14.08
CA HIS A 125 3.85 -8.81 -14.03
C HIS A 125 4.58 -8.88 -12.68
N LEU A 126 3.84 -9.00 -11.56
CA LEU A 126 4.46 -9.16 -10.24
C LEU A 126 5.23 -10.47 -10.12
N LEU A 127 4.66 -11.58 -10.60
CA LEU A 127 5.32 -12.89 -10.59
C LEU A 127 6.62 -12.84 -11.38
N GLN A 128 6.63 -12.23 -12.58
CA GLN A 128 7.84 -12.05 -13.39
C GLN A 128 8.93 -11.27 -12.64
N LEU A 129 8.58 -10.19 -11.93
CA LEU A 129 9.55 -9.43 -11.15
C LEU A 129 10.12 -10.24 -9.99
N ILE A 130 9.26 -10.96 -9.27
CA ILE A 130 9.64 -11.80 -8.13
C ILE A 130 10.59 -12.92 -8.59
N GLU A 131 10.31 -13.56 -9.72
CA GLU A 131 11.18 -14.60 -10.32
C GLU A 131 12.57 -14.06 -10.69
N GLN A 132 12.66 -12.77 -11.05
CA GLN A 132 13.93 -12.09 -11.33
C GLN A 132 14.65 -11.62 -10.05
N GLY A 133 14.10 -11.90 -8.86
CA GLY A 133 14.64 -11.44 -7.60
C GLY A 133 14.45 -9.93 -7.35
N ILE A 134 13.48 -9.32 -8.04
CA ILE A 134 13.13 -7.90 -7.88
C ILE A 134 11.96 -7.79 -6.92
N ILE A 135 12.09 -6.96 -5.89
CA ILE A 135 11.06 -6.68 -4.91
C ILE A 135 10.09 -5.63 -5.48
N PRO A 136 8.81 -5.99 -5.76
CA PRO A 136 7.82 -4.99 -6.15
C PRO A 136 7.50 -4.09 -4.95
N VAL A 137 7.49 -2.77 -5.15
CA VAL A 137 7.03 -1.77 -4.18
C VAL A 137 5.80 -1.10 -4.76
N ILE A 138 4.64 -1.49 -4.29
CA ILE A 138 3.34 -1.20 -4.91
C ILE A 138 2.66 -0.05 -4.18
N CYS A 139 2.11 0.87 -4.93
CA CYS A 139 1.17 1.85 -4.43
C CYS A 139 -0.09 1.14 -3.92
N GLY A 140 -0.34 1.18 -2.62
CA GLY A 140 -1.62 0.78 -2.06
C GLY A 140 -2.72 1.78 -2.42
N PHE A 141 -3.97 1.54 -1.96
CA PHE A 141 -5.09 2.47 -2.05
C PHE A 141 -5.61 2.73 -3.48
N GLN A 142 -4.91 2.39 -4.54
CA GLN A 142 -5.23 2.74 -5.91
C GLN A 142 -5.25 1.55 -6.87
N GLY A 143 -6.05 1.65 -7.92
CA GLY A 143 -6.07 0.76 -9.07
C GLY A 143 -6.30 1.55 -10.35
N VAL A 144 -6.69 0.86 -11.40
CA VAL A 144 -7.10 1.47 -12.68
C VAL A 144 -8.45 0.92 -13.13
N THR A 145 -9.18 1.70 -13.90
CA THR A 145 -10.41 1.28 -14.58
C THR A 145 -10.14 0.12 -15.54
N GLU A 146 -11.19 -0.65 -15.90
CA GLU A 146 -11.08 -1.82 -16.78
C GLU A 146 -10.46 -1.49 -18.16
N ASP A 147 -10.66 -0.27 -18.65
CA ASP A 147 -10.05 0.22 -19.89
C ASP A 147 -8.61 0.73 -19.71
N HIS A 148 -8.04 0.62 -18.50
CA HIS A 148 -6.69 1.05 -18.11
C HIS A 148 -6.37 2.53 -18.33
N LYS A 149 -7.38 3.40 -18.45
CA LYS A 149 -7.15 4.82 -18.74
C LYS A 149 -7.10 5.69 -17.50
N ASN A 150 -7.89 5.35 -16.46
CA ASN A 150 -8.07 6.22 -15.31
C ASN A 150 -7.59 5.54 -14.03
N ILE A 151 -6.93 6.32 -13.18
CA ILE A 151 -6.60 5.90 -11.82
C ILE A 151 -7.85 6.06 -10.96
N THR A 152 -8.08 5.08 -10.08
CA THR A 152 -9.16 5.08 -9.10
C THR A 152 -8.62 4.84 -7.71
N THR A 153 -9.32 5.30 -6.68
CA THR A 153 -8.97 5.05 -5.29
C THR A 153 -10.02 4.21 -4.56
N LEU A 154 -9.54 3.36 -3.63
CA LEU A 154 -10.37 2.33 -2.97
C LEU A 154 -11.13 2.84 -1.73
N GLY A 155 -11.02 4.11 -1.41
CA GLY A 155 -11.61 4.65 -0.21
C GLY A 155 -10.86 4.29 1.09
N ARG A 156 -11.52 4.48 2.24
CA ARG A 156 -10.88 4.33 3.56
C ARG A 156 -10.37 2.91 3.81
N GLY A 157 -9.13 2.78 4.29
CA GLY A 157 -8.49 1.46 4.49
C GLY A 157 -7.98 0.80 3.20
N GLY A 158 -8.01 1.53 2.07
CA GLY A 158 -7.70 0.99 0.75
C GLY A 158 -6.32 0.36 0.61
N SER A 159 -5.29 0.83 1.34
CA SER A 159 -3.96 0.20 1.28
C SER A 159 -3.92 -1.18 1.93
N ASP A 160 -4.69 -1.41 3.00
CA ASP A 160 -4.82 -2.72 3.65
C ASP A 160 -5.61 -3.67 2.74
N THR A 161 -6.69 -3.15 2.12
CA THR A 161 -7.47 -3.86 1.11
C THR A 161 -6.60 -4.25 -0.09
N SER A 162 -5.73 -3.35 -0.56
CA SER A 162 -4.77 -3.63 -1.64
C SER A 162 -3.83 -4.78 -1.26
N ALA A 163 -3.26 -4.74 -0.06
CA ALA A 163 -2.33 -5.78 0.40
C ALA A 163 -3.02 -7.15 0.47
N ALA A 164 -4.25 -7.21 0.98
CA ALA A 164 -5.04 -8.44 1.02
C ALA A 164 -5.34 -8.96 -0.40
N ALA A 165 -5.74 -8.09 -1.32
CA ALA A 165 -6.04 -8.46 -2.71
C ALA A 165 -4.80 -9.00 -3.44
N PHE A 166 -3.64 -8.35 -3.30
CA PHE A 166 -2.38 -8.86 -3.84
C PHE A 166 -1.98 -10.19 -3.19
N GLY A 167 -2.20 -10.33 -1.87
CA GLY A 167 -1.96 -11.59 -1.16
C GLY A 167 -2.74 -12.76 -1.76
N VAL A 168 -4.02 -12.56 -2.02
CA VAL A 168 -4.89 -13.57 -2.66
C VAL A 168 -4.44 -13.86 -4.09
N ALA A 169 -4.22 -12.82 -4.91
CA ALA A 169 -3.87 -12.97 -6.32
C ALA A 169 -2.53 -13.68 -6.52
N LEU A 170 -1.55 -13.40 -5.67
CA LEU A 170 -0.22 -14.00 -5.67
C LEU A 170 -0.18 -15.37 -4.96
N LYS A 171 -1.27 -15.81 -4.36
CA LYS A 171 -1.31 -16.99 -3.47
C LYS A 171 -0.21 -16.93 -2.42
N ALA A 172 -0.05 -15.75 -1.81
CA ALA A 172 0.98 -15.51 -0.83
C ALA A 172 0.79 -16.39 0.40
N ASP A 173 1.88 -16.89 0.96
CA ASP A 173 1.87 -17.68 2.20
C ASP A 173 1.44 -16.82 3.40
N LYS A 174 1.71 -15.51 3.33
CA LYS A 174 1.44 -14.58 4.42
C LYS A 174 1.19 -13.15 3.92
N VAL A 175 0.30 -12.44 4.60
CA VAL A 175 0.12 -10.98 4.48
C VAL A 175 0.40 -10.37 5.86
N GLU A 176 1.32 -9.43 5.93
CA GLU A 176 1.65 -8.68 7.14
C GLU A 176 1.27 -7.22 6.97
N ILE A 177 0.56 -6.67 7.94
CA ILE A 177 0.17 -5.26 7.97
C ILE A 177 0.90 -4.58 9.14
N TYR A 178 1.83 -3.71 8.80
CA TYR A 178 2.57 -2.90 9.76
C TYR A 178 1.87 -1.54 9.90
N THR A 179 1.46 -1.22 11.11
CA THR A 179 0.72 -0.02 11.48
C THR A 179 1.23 0.53 12.80
N ASP A 180 0.72 1.68 13.20
CA ASP A 180 1.05 2.35 14.47
C ASP A 180 0.14 1.94 15.64
N VAL A 181 -0.59 0.82 15.49
CA VAL A 181 -1.37 0.17 16.55
C VAL A 181 -0.88 -1.27 16.76
N ASP A 182 -1.04 -1.77 17.97
CA ASP A 182 -0.46 -3.07 18.40
C ASP A 182 -1.13 -4.30 17.77
N GLY A 183 -2.23 -4.11 17.02
CA GLY A 183 -2.94 -5.21 16.34
C GLY A 183 -4.40 -4.88 16.04
N VAL A 184 -5.14 -5.91 15.63
CA VAL A 184 -6.59 -5.80 15.43
C VAL A 184 -7.25 -5.86 16.81
N MET A 185 -7.96 -4.81 17.17
CA MET A 185 -8.61 -4.66 18.47
C MET A 185 -10.13 -4.72 18.34
N THR A 186 -10.80 -5.11 19.44
CA THR A 186 -12.27 -5.17 19.51
C THR A 186 -12.94 -3.80 19.41
N ALA A 187 -12.19 -2.72 19.67
CA ALA A 187 -12.60 -1.32 19.53
C ALA A 187 -11.36 -0.41 19.43
N ASP A 188 -11.55 0.86 19.10
CA ASP A 188 -10.46 1.85 19.11
C ASP A 188 -9.95 2.06 20.56
N PRO A 189 -8.67 1.77 20.86
CA PRO A 189 -8.11 1.90 22.22
C PRO A 189 -8.10 3.33 22.73
N ARG A 190 -8.19 4.32 21.85
CA ARG A 190 -8.29 5.75 22.21
C ARG A 190 -9.68 6.11 22.72
N VAL A 191 -10.71 5.33 22.37
CA VAL A 191 -12.12 5.56 22.69
C VAL A 191 -12.61 4.63 23.80
N SER A 192 -12.10 3.40 23.86
CA SER A 192 -12.53 2.40 24.83
C SER A 192 -11.37 1.82 25.62
N LYS A 193 -11.39 1.99 26.95
CA LYS A 193 -10.41 1.38 27.88
C LYS A 193 -10.55 -0.14 28.05
N ARG A 194 -11.55 -0.76 27.43
CA ARG A 194 -11.82 -2.23 27.49
C ARG A 194 -11.47 -2.92 26.18
N CYS A 195 -10.61 -2.32 25.34
CA CYS A 195 -10.13 -2.98 24.15
C CYS A 195 -9.29 -4.19 24.50
N GLN A 196 -9.54 -5.30 23.82
CA GLN A 196 -8.72 -6.50 23.87
C GLN A 196 -8.14 -6.76 22.49
N ASP A 197 -6.85 -7.14 22.44
CA ASP A 197 -6.24 -7.61 21.22
C ASP A 197 -6.94 -8.88 20.75
N TYR A 198 -7.35 -8.94 19.49
CA TYR A 198 -7.68 -10.19 18.84
C TYR A 198 -6.39 -10.99 18.69
N GLN A 199 -6.19 -11.97 19.57
CA GLN A 199 -5.11 -12.94 19.35
C GLN A 199 -5.33 -13.61 17.99
N THR A 200 -4.36 -13.45 17.11
CA THR A 200 -4.32 -13.91 15.74
C THR A 200 -4.50 -15.42 15.65
N ASN A 201 -5.70 -15.85 15.32
CA ASN A 201 -5.97 -17.23 14.90
C ASN A 201 -7.02 -17.31 13.78
N PHE A 202 -7.20 -16.26 12.99
CA PHE A 202 -8.16 -16.26 11.89
C PHE A 202 -7.54 -15.74 10.61
N LEU A 203 -6.79 -16.58 9.94
CA LEU A 203 -6.73 -16.70 8.49
C LEU A 203 -6.05 -18.04 8.19
N ARG A 204 -6.84 -19.11 8.28
CA ARG A 204 -6.59 -20.36 7.58
C ARG A 204 -7.36 -20.33 6.28
#